data_2557d36a427c6075840841f8d0603ac8
#
_entry.id   2557d36a427c6075840841f8d0603ac8
#
_cell.length_a   1.000
_cell.length_b   1.000
_cell.length_c   1.000
_cell.angle_alpha   90.00
_cell.angle_beta   90.00
_cell.angle_gamma   90.00
#
_symmetry.space_group_name_H-M   'P 1'
#
loop_
_entity.id
_entity.type
_entity.pdbx_description
1 polymer ?
#
loop_
_entity_poly.entity_id
_entity_poly.type
_entity_poly.pdbx_seq_one_letter_code
_entity_poly.pdbx_strand_id
1 'polypeptide(L)'
;MQRSCDIAVIPVEGDLDVTSVPRLYASISYLIDTGCRRIILNLGKAQFIDSAGMALILCSIRAMRKTGGLLSLTNVGDQAYRTLCRIKAVDFAPVSRAGVSKQVPVLDPRTEPIWWHVLRCDSCSMSVSRHRVKDLLVQTPLTSDETFDMTLACGEALGNAFDHAKSRLTLVTVCYYPDRVIVQVSDNGCGYQLRANEKPKTSTDMKLERGRGIKLMRMLADEVSISMKSGGKGTAVSLTKMIDNK
;
A
#
# COMPACT_ATOMS: atom_id res chain seq x y z
N MET A 1 6.33 -17.06 18.98
CA MET A 1 6.85 -15.99 18.10
C MET A 1 5.66 -15.17 17.65
N GLN A 2 5.42 -14.01 18.25
CA GLN A 2 4.41 -13.07 17.77
C GLN A 2 4.84 -12.60 16.37
N ARG A 3 3.98 -12.79 15.37
CA ARG A 3 4.19 -12.23 14.04
C ARG A 3 4.19 -10.70 14.20
N SER A 4 5.33 -10.05 14.02
CA SER A 4 5.37 -8.59 13.92
C SER A 4 4.49 -8.20 12.73
N CYS A 5 3.53 -7.32 12.97
CA CYS A 5 2.67 -6.82 11.90
C CYS A 5 3.52 -5.81 11.11
N ASP A 6 3.98 -6.18 9.92
CA ASP A 6 4.80 -5.28 9.08
C ASP A 6 4.05 -3.99 8.71
N ILE A 7 2.72 -4.03 8.71
CA ILE A 7 1.86 -2.90 8.35
C ILE A 7 0.60 -2.85 9.21
N ALA A 8 0.21 -1.67 9.64
CA ALA A 8 -1.03 -1.40 10.36
C ALA A 8 -1.81 -0.24 9.72
N VAL A 9 -3.13 -0.42 9.61
CA VAL A 9 -4.05 0.65 9.19
C VAL A 9 -4.91 1.03 10.40
N ILE A 10 -4.81 2.27 10.85
CA ILE A 10 -5.56 2.80 11.98
C ILE A 10 -6.63 3.76 11.44
N PRO A 11 -7.92 3.40 11.54
CA PRO A 11 -8.98 4.36 11.26
C PRO A 11 -9.08 5.38 12.40
N VAL A 12 -9.09 6.66 12.04
CA VAL A 12 -9.38 7.75 12.99
C VAL A 12 -10.90 7.97 12.97
N GLU A 13 -11.56 7.73 14.10
CA GLU A 13 -13.04 7.63 14.15
C GLU A 13 -13.75 8.99 14.29
N GLY A 14 -13.05 10.10 14.22
CA GLY A 14 -13.57 11.47 14.30
C GLY A 14 -12.43 12.47 14.15
N ASP A 15 -12.62 13.67 14.69
CA ASP A 15 -11.60 14.71 14.65
C ASP A 15 -10.37 14.35 15.48
N LEU A 16 -9.22 14.87 15.04
CA LEU A 16 -7.97 14.72 15.77
C LEU A 16 -7.80 15.90 16.75
N ASP A 17 -8.23 15.68 17.96
CA ASP A 17 -8.25 16.68 19.03
C ASP A 17 -7.66 16.14 20.34
N VAL A 18 -7.61 17.00 21.34
CA VAL A 18 -7.08 16.67 22.68
C VAL A 18 -7.76 15.44 23.31
N THR A 19 -8.98 15.10 22.94
CA THR A 19 -9.75 13.97 23.50
C THR A 19 -9.41 12.65 22.80
N SER A 20 -9.19 12.67 21.49
CA SER A 20 -8.87 11.49 20.66
C SER A 20 -7.38 11.12 20.69
N VAL A 21 -6.50 12.12 20.89
CA VAL A 21 -5.04 11.98 20.86
C VAL A 21 -4.50 10.93 21.83
N PRO A 22 -4.88 10.85 23.12
CA PRO A 22 -4.28 9.88 24.04
C PRO A 22 -4.47 8.42 23.59
N ARG A 23 -5.66 8.09 23.11
CA ARG A 23 -5.97 6.73 22.63
C ARG A 23 -5.16 6.40 21.36
N LEU A 24 -5.10 7.34 20.43
CA LEU A 24 -4.38 7.15 19.18
C LEU A 24 -2.87 7.06 19.40
N TYR A 25 -2.33 7.89 20.30
CA TYR A 25 -0.94 7.84 20.71
C TYR A 25 -0.56 6.47 21.28
N ALA A 26 -1.36 5.93 22.20
CA ALA A 26 -1.12 4.61 22.78
C ALA A 26 -1.09 3.52 21.70
N SER A 27 -2.04 3.57 20.74
CA SER A 27 -2.09 2.60 19.64
C SER A 27 -0.86 2.70 18.71
N ILE A 28 -0.45 3.91 18.36
CA ILE A 28 0.72 4.13 17.50
C ILE A 28 2.00 3.69 18.21
N SER A 29 2.17 4.09 19.50
CA SER A 29 3.35 3.72 20.30
C SER A 29 3.47 2.20 20.41
N TYR A 30 2.38 1.50 20.72
CA TYR A 30 2.38 0.04 20.78
C TYR A 30 2.83 -0.59 19.47
N LEU A 31 2.35 -0.08 18.32
CA LEU A 31 2.75 -0.59 17.01
C LEU A 31 4.23 -0.34 16.72
N ILE A 32 4.76 0.83 17.09
CA ILE A 32 6.19 1.14 16.95
C ILE A 32 7.03 0.21 17.81
N ASP A 33 6.65 0.01 19.06
CA ASP A 33 7.36 -0.84 20.04
C ASP A 33 7.34 -2.31 19.63
N THR A 34 6.28 -2.75 18.95
CA THR A 34 6.17 -4.12 18.39
C THR A 34 6.87 -4.29 17.05
N GLY A 35 7.56 -3.25 16.55
CA GLY A 35 8.36 -3.29 15.34
C GLY A 35 7.56 -3.15 14.03
N CYS A 36 6.35 -2.57 14.10
CA CYS A 36 5.58 -2.26 12.89
C CYS A 36 6.33 -1.25 12.01
N ARG A 37 6.59 -1.60 10.78
CA ARG A 37 7.38 -0.78 9.84
C ARG A 37 6.55 0.19 9.00
N ARG A 38 5.26 -0.03 8.90
CA ARG A 38 4.35 0.78 8.11
C ARG A 38 3.07 1.06 8.89
N ILE A 39 2.80 2.32 9.22
CA ILE A 39 1.54 2.75 9.84
C ILE A 39 0.81 3.68 8.86
N ILE A 40 -0.45 3.37 8.58
CA ILE A 40 -1.33 4.18 7.76
C ILE A 40 -2.46 4.71 8.64
N LEU A 41 -2.52 6.02 8.84
CA LEU A 41 -3.64 6.68 9.52
C LEU A 41 -4.69 7.06 8.48
N ASN A 42 -5.88 6.48 8.60
CA ASN A 42 -7.00 6.83 7.73
C ASN A 42 -7.83 7.93 8.37
N LEU A 43 -7.75 9.14 7.82
CA LEU A 43 -8.39 10.36 8.30
C LEU A 43 -9.76 10.63 7.62
N GLY A 44 -10.37 9.62 7.00
CA GLY A 44 -11.61 9.82 6.23
C GLY A 44 -12.81 10.32 7.04
N LYS A 45 -12.79 10.17 8.37
CA LYS A 45 -13.81 10.69 9.28
C LYS A 45 -13.37 11.96 10.02
N ALA A 46 -12.09 12.34 9.91
CA ALA A 46 -11.53 13.53 10.55
C ALA A 46 -11.72 14.74 9.63
N GLN A 47 -12.53 15.70 10.06
CA GLN A 47 -12.69 16.98 9.36
C GLN A 47 -11.71 18.03 9.89
N PHE A 48 -11.34 17.93 11.15
CA PHE A 48 -10.50 18.90 11.84
C PHE A 48 -9.33 18.24 12.57
N ILE A 49 -8.21 18.98 12.64
CA ILE A 49 -7.00 18.60 13.38
C ILE A 49 -6.60 19.81 14.22
N ASP A 50 -6.62 19.68 15.54
CA ASP A 50 -6.17 20.72 16.47
C ASP A 50 -4.65 20.66 16.71
N SER A 51 -4.16 21.51 17.63
CA SER A 51 -2.72 21.57 17.98
C SER A 51 -2.21 20.25 18.59
N ALA A 52 -3.03 19.54 19.37
CA ALA A 52 -2.66 18.26 19.95
C ALA A 52 -2.57 17.18 18.88
N GLY A 53 -3.55 17.14 17.94
CA GLY A 53 -3.52 16.26 16.77
C GLY A 53 -2.32 16.54 15.87
N MET A 54 -1.98 17.81 15.62
CA MET A 54 -0.79 18.20 14.87
C MET A 54 0.49 17.70 15.53
N ALA A 55 0.62 17.89 16.84
CA ALA A 55 1.77 17.40 17.61
C ALA A 55 1.88 15.88 17.54
N LEU A 56 0.77 15.15 17.71
CA LEU A 56 0.73 13.71 17.60
C LEU A 56 1.28 13.24 16.25
N ILE A 57 0.78 13.81 15.14
CA ILE A 57 1.21 13.43 13.79
C ILE A 57 2.72 13.63 13.62
N LEU A 58 3.25 14.81 13.97
CA LEU A 58 4.67 15.10 13.83
C LEU A 58 5.55 14.22 14.72
N CYS A 59 5.15 13.96 15.97
CA CYS A 59 5.85 13.06 16.87
C CYS A 59 5.85 11.63 16.32
N SER A 60 4.73 11.17 15.81
CA SER A 60 4.59 9.82 15.24
C SER A 60 5.43 9.64 13.96
N ILE A 61 5.46 10.64 13.06
CA ILE A 61 6.33 10.64 11.89
C ILE A 61 7.81 10.52 12.31
N ARG A 62 8.23 11.32 13.29
CA ARG A 62 9.61 11.28 13.81
C ARG A 62 9.96 9.94 14.46
N ALA A 63 9.05 9.40 15.25
CA ALA A 63 9.25 8.10 15.92
C ALA A 63 9.38 6.98 14.91
N MET A 64 8.50 6.91 13.91
CA MET A 64 8.57 5.93 12.84
C MET A 64 9.88 6.01 12.06
N ARG A 65 10.31 7.22 11.67
CA ARG A 65 11.57 7.40 10.94
C ARG A 65 12.80 6.96 11.73
N LYS A 66 12.82 7.17 13.06
CA LYS A 66 13.91 6.69 13.93
C LYS A 66 14.05 5.17 13.91
N THR A 67 12.97 4.43 13.72
CA THR A 67 12.97 2.95 13.64
C THR A 67 13.12 2.43 12.22
N GLY A 68 13.32 3.31 11.23
CA GLY A 68 13.38 2.95 9.82
C GLY A 68 12.01 2.57 9.23
N GLY A 69 10.94 2.96 9.91
CA GLY A 69 9.56 2.78 9.45
C GLY A 69 8.98 4.04 8.80
N LEU A 70 7.75 3.93 8.31
CA LEU A 70 7.04 5.00 7.63
C LEU A 70 5.60 5.13 8.15
N LEU A 71 5.20 6.38 8.45
CA LEU A 71 3.81 6.74 8.72
C LEU A 71 3.25 7.50 7.52
N SER A 72 2.04 7.17 7.10
CA SER A 72 1.31 7.93 6.07
C SER A 72 -0.10 8.25 6.51
N LEU A 73 -0.66 9.27 5.86
CA LEU A 73 -1.99 9.80 6.12
C LEU A 73 -2.85 9.60 4.87
N THR A 74 -3.99 8.94 5.00
CA THR A 74 -4.86 8.65 3.85
C THR A 74 -6.27 9.18 4.06
N ASN A 75 -6.98 9.41 2.95
CA ASN A 75 -8.34 9.96 2.93
C ASN A 75 -8.45 11.30 3.67
N VAL A 76 -7.46 12.15 3.51
CA VAL A 76 -7.39 13.45 4.20
C VAL A 76 -8.34 14.44 3.53
N GLY A 77 -9.34 14.92 4.29
CA GLY A 77 -10.25 15.98 3.84
C GLY A 77 -9.53 17.31 3.63
N ASP A 78 -10.12 18.22 2.85
CA ASP A 78 -9.48 19.49 2.44
C ASP A 78 -9.05 20.37 3.62
N GLN A 79 -9.85 20.44 4.68
CA GLN A 79 -9.51 21.26 5.84
C GLN A 79 -8.34 20.66 6.61
N ALA A 80 -8.37 19.36 6.86
CA ALA A 80 -7.27 18.64 7.50
C ALA A 80 -5.99 18.72 6.65
N TYR A 81 -6.11 18.60 5.31
CA TYR A 81 -4.97 18.72 4.40
C TYR A 81 -4.30 20.10 4.49
N ARG A 82 -5.07 21.20 4.50
CA ARG A 82 -4.51 22.56 4.69
C ARG A 82 -3.77 22.69 6.01
N THR A 83 -4.27 22.08 7.07
CA THR A 83 -3.58 22.04 8.37
C THR A 83 -2.27 21.29 8.29
N LEU A 84 -2.24 20.12 7.64
CA LEU A 84 -1.01 19.34 7.43
C LEU A 84 0.04 20.09 6.59
N CYS A 85 -0.39 20.83 5.57
CA CYS A 85 0.51 21.69 4.78
C CYS A 85 1.13 22.82 5.64
N ARG A 86 0.35 23.45 6.50
CA ARG A 86 0.86 24.53 7.40
C ARG A 86 1.97 24.05 8.33
N ILE A 87 1.87 22.83 8.84
CA ILE A 87 2.90 22.23 9.71
C ILE A 87 3.97 21.46 8.92
N LYS A 88 3.92 21.54 7.58
CA LYS A 88 4.84 20.83 6.67
C LYS A 88 4.90 19.31 6.88
N ALA A 89 3.84 18.71 7.43
CA ALA A 89 3.78 17.26 7.60
C ALA A 89 3.83 16.52 6.25
N VAL A 90 3.32 17.14 5.19
CA VAL A 90 3.34 16.65 3.80
C VAL A 90 4.76 16.48 3.24
N ASP A 91 5.75 17.20 3.78
CA ASP A 91 7.16 17.09 3.36
C ASP A 91 7.86 15.88 4.00
N PHE A 92 7.25 15.30 5.03
CA PHE A 92 7.86 14.25 5.86
C PHE A 92 7.09 12.94 5.86
N ALA A 93 5.87 12.93 5.38
CA ALA A 93 5.02 11.74 5.32
C ALA A 93 4.17 11.76 4.06
N PRO A 94 3.94 10.61 3.41
CA PRO A 94 2.99 10.50 2.31
C PRO A 94 1.57 10.87 2.77
N VAL A 95 0.93 11.79 2.06
CA VAL A 95 -0.43 12.25 2.35
C VAL A 95 -1.30 12.12 1.10
N SER A 96 -2.36 11.31 1.18
CA SER A 96 -3.36 11.21 0.11
C SER A 96 -4.68 11.89 0.51
N ARG A 97 -5.19 12.75 -0.38
CA ARG A 97 -6.43 13.49 -0.17
C ARG A 97 -7.66 12.61 -0.43
N ALA A 98 -8.72 12.87 0.31
CA ALA A 98 -10.02 12.25 0.06
C ALA A 98 -10.59 12.67 -1.31
N GLY A 99 -11.09 11.70 -2.08
CA GLY A 99 -11.70 11.97 -3.39
C GLY A 99 -10.74 12.33 -4.52
N VAL A 100 -9.44 12.47 -4.24
CA VAL A 100 -8.42 12.69 -5.27
C VAL A 100 -7.77 11.35 -5.59
N SER A 101 -8.19 10.73 -6.69
CA SER A 101 -7.48 9.60 -7.29
C SER A 101 -6.39 10.13 -8.21
N LYS A 102 -5.15 9.66 -8.06
CA LYS A 102 -4.12 9.91 -9.08
C LYS A 102 -4.62 9.27 -10.37
N GLN A 103 -4.89 10.08 -11.40
CA GLN A 103 -5.23 9.53 -12.71
C GLN A 103 -3.95 8.96 -13.31
N VAL A 104 -3.91 7.64 -13.46
CA VAL A 104 -2.82 6.96 -14.17
C VAL A 104 -3.17 6.98 -15.66
N PRO A 105 -2.39 7.66 -16.51
CA PRO A 105 -2.63 7.67 -17.94
C PRO A 105 -2.55 6.25 -18.50
N VAL A 106 -3.40 5.95 -19.48
CA VAL A 106 -3.35 4.66 -20.17
C VAL A 106 -1.97 4.54 -20.83
N LEU A 107 -1.30 3.41 -20.62
CA LEU A 107 -0.03 3.12 -21.27
C LEU A 107 -0.28 2.86 -22.77
N ASP A 108 0.42 3.61 -23.64
CA ASP A 108 0.38 3.31 -25.08
C ASP A 108 0.98 1.91 -25.30
N PRO A 109 0.23 0.99 -25.95
CA PRO A 109 0.71 -0.37 -26.20
C PRO A 109 2.04 -0.45 -26.97
N ARG A 110 2.44 0.63 -27.64
CA ARG A 110 3.72 0.73 -28.36
C ARG A 110 4.88 1.15 -27.48
N THR A 111 4.61 1.58 -26.23
CA THR A 111 5.66 1.98 -25.30
C THR A 111 6.39 0.74 -24.80
N GLU A 112 7.67 0.65 -25.10
CA GLU A 112 8.52 -0.41 -24.59
C GLU A 112 9.05 -0.05 -23.19
N PRO A 113 9.15 -1.03 -22.27
CA PRO A 113 9.82 -0.81 -21.00
C PRO A 113 11.32 -0.57 -21.20
N ILE A 114 11.93 0.27 -20.38
CA ILE A 114 13.38 0.46 -20.33
C ILE A 114 14.07 -0.86 -19.99
N TRP A 115 13.48 -1.59 -19.04
CA TRP A 115 13.81 -2.98 -18.77
C TRP A 115 12.64 -3.71 -18.10
N TRP A 116 12.68 -5.04 -18.14
CA TRP A 116 11.75 -5.89 -17.43
C TRP A 116 12.41 -7.17 -16.93
N HIS A 117 11.91 -7.71 -15.83
CA HIS A 117 12.37 -8.95 -15.23
C HIS A 117 11.19 -9.82 -14.82
N VAL A 118 11.33 -11.14 -15.01
CA VAL A 118 10.36 -12.14 -14.55
C VAL A 118 10.99 -12.99 -13.46
N LEU A 119 10.35 -13.04 -12.30
CA LEU A 119 10.73 -13.85 -11.16
C LEU A 119 9.74 -15.01 -11.02
N ARG A 120 10.27 -16.21 -10.83
CA ARG A 120 9.48 -17.35 -10.35
C ARG A 120 9.46 -17.32 -8.83
N CYS A 121 8.27 -17.32 -8.26
CA CYS A 121 8.05 -17.22 -6.82
C CYS A 121 7.33 -18.48 -6.33
N ASP A 122 7.84 -19.03 -5.22
CA ASP A 122 7.31 -20.21 -4.56
C ASP A 122 6.70 -19.80 -3.20
N SER A 123 5.62 -20.45 -2.79
CA SER A 123 4.96 -20.21 -1.51
C SER A 123 5.87 -20.46 -0.30
N CYS A 124 6.84 -21.37 -0.41
CA CYS A 124 7.79 -21.67 0.66
C CYS A 124 8.84 -20.57 0.87
N SER A 125 9.01 -19.66 -0.08
CA SER A 125 10.05 -18.62 -0.09
C SER A 125 9.50 -17.20 -0.28
N MET A 126 8.31 -16.89 0.28
CA MET A 126 7.68 -15.58 0.13
C MET A 126 8.58 -14.41 0.56
N SER A 127 9.33 -14.57 1.66
CA SER A 127 10.27 -13.55 2.13
C SER A 127 11.38 -13.30 1.11
N VAL A 128 11.94 -14.36 0.53
CA VAL A 128 12.97 -14.26 -0.52
C VAL A 128 12.39 -13.61 -1.78
N SER A 129 11.17 -13.99 -2.16
CA SER A 129 10.48 -13.41 -3.31
C SER A 129 10.27 -11.90 -3.15
N ARG A 130 9.81 -11.46 -1.97
CA ARG A 130 9.67 -10.02 -1.65
C ARG A 130 11.02 -9.29 -1.70
N HIS A 131 12.09 -9.91 -1.19
CA HIS A 131 13.42 -9.31 -1.21
C HIS A 131 13.92 -9.12 -2.63
N ARG A 132 13.80 -10.13 -3.50
CA ARG A 132 14.18 -10.03 -4.91
C ARG A 132 13.39 -8.97 -5.67
N VAL A 133 12.08 -8.83 -5.41
CA VAL A 133 11.28 -7.74 -5.99
C VAL A 133 11.77 -6.38 -5.52
N LYS A 134 12.08 -6.24 -4.22
CA LYS A 134 12.65 -5.01 -3.66
C LYS A 134 13.97 -4.65 -4.34
N ASP A 135 14.86 -5.62 -4.57
CA ASP A 135 16.17 -5.41 -5.22
C ASP A 135 16.01 -4.88 -6.65
N LEU A 136 14.97 -5.30 -7.36
CA LEU A 136 14.63 -4.76 -8.69
C LEU A 136 14.04 -3.35 -8.58
N LEU A 137 13.15 -3.10 -7.63
CA LEU A 137 12.51 -1.80 -7.44
C LEU A 137 13.53 -0.71 -7.05
N VAL A 138 14.56 -1.04 -6.26
CA VAL A 138 15.65 -0.12 -5.90
C VAL A 138 16.44 0.35 -7.14
N GLN A 139 16.41 -0.38 -8.25
CA GLN A 139 17.06 -0.01 -9.51
C GLN A 139 16.23 0.95 -10.36
N THR A 140 15.03 1.34 -9.89
CA THR A 140 14.15 2.30 -10.54
C THR A 140 14.26 3.67 -9.86
N PRO A 141 13.77 4.76 -10.48
CA PRO A 141 13.74 6.09 -9.86
C PRO A 141 12.74 6.25 -8.70
N LEU A 142 12.09 5.18 -8.26
CA LEU A 142 11.20 5.25 -7.11
C LEU A 142 11.97 5.66 -5.85
N THR A 143 11.37 6.49 -5.04
CA THR A 143 11.90 6.83 -3.71
C THR A 143 11.96 5.58 -2.83
N SER A 144 12.72 5.64 -1.73
CA SER A 144 12.78 4.55 -0.75
C SER A 144 11.39 4.21 -0.18
N ASP A 145 10.54 5.21 0.03
CA ASP A 145 9.18 5.05 0.54
C ASP A 145 8.28 4.35 -0.48
N GLU A 146 8.34 4.76 -1.75
CA GLU A 146 7.59 4.14 -2.85
C GLU A 146 8.07 2.70 -3.13
N THR A 147 9.36 2.47 -3.08
CA THR A 147 9.96 1.13 -3.18
C THR A 147 9.44 0.23 -2.06
N PHE A 148 9.37 0.74 -0.84
CA PHE A 148 8.82 0.01 0.29
C PHE A 148 7.33 -0.29 0.11
N ASP A 149 6.55 0.71 -0.27
CA ASP A 149 5.11 0.58 -0.52
C ASP A 149 4.81 -0.44 -1.64
N MET A 150 5.53 -0.37 -2.77
CA MET A 150 5.36 -1.33 -3.86
C MET A 150 5.79 -2.75 -3.49
N THR A 151 6.84 -2.90 -2.66
CA THR A 151 7.27 -4.20 -2.13
C THR A 151 6.19 -4.81 -1.24
N LEU A 152 5.54 -4.01 -0.39
CA LEU A 152 4.42 -4.47 0.45
C LEU A 152 3.20 -4.84 -0.38
N ALA A 153 2.82 -3.98 -1.33
CA ALA A 153 1.69 -4.25 -2.23
C ALA A 153 1.88 -5.55 -3.03
N CYS A 154 3.11 -5.78 -3.53
CA CYS A 154 3.48 -7.03 -4.19
C CYS A 154 3.39 -8.23 -3.22
N GLY A 155 3.81 -8.05 -1.96
CA GLY A 155 3.70 -9.07 -0.92
C GLY A 155 2.25 -9.51 -0.65
N GLU A 156 1.31 -8.56 -0.62
CA GLU A 156 -0.13 -8.85 -0.50
C GLU A 156 -0.67 -9.59 -1.73
N ALA A 157 -0.26 -9.17 -2.93
CA ALA A 157 -0.66 -9.84 -4.17
C ALA A 157 -0.12 -11.28 -4.24
N LEU A 158 1.14 -11.52 -3.80
CA LEU A 158 1.74 -12.85 -3.69
C LEU A 158 1.01 -13.71 -2.65
N GLY A 159 0.69 -13.16 -1.47
CA GLY A 159 -0.08 -13.86 -0.45
C GLY A 159 -1.43 -14.33 -1.01
N ASN A 160 -2.16 -13.44 -1.67
CA ASN A 160 -3.42 -13.78 -2.32
C ASN A 160 -3.26 -14.88 -3.38
N ALA A 161 -2.20 -14.81 -4.19
CA ALA A 161 -1.92 -15.84 -5.20
C ALA A 161 -1.65 -17.21 -4.58
N PHE A 162 -0.84 -17.28 -3.51
CA PHE A 162 -0.51 -18.54 -2.85
C PHE A 162 -1.69 -19.13 -2.09
N ASP A 163 -2.49 -18.31 -1.42
CA ASP A 163 -3.64 -18.76 -0.63
C ASP A 163 -4.80 -19.27 -1.51
N HIS A 164 -4.95 -18.72 -2.71
CA HIS A 164 -6.11 -18.98 -3.55
C HIS A 164 -5.83 -19.83 -4.78
N ALA A 165 -4.60 -19.78 -5.32
CA ALA A 165 -4.29 -20.48 -6.55
C ALA A 165 -4.09 -21.99 -6.37
N LYS A 166 -3.88 -22.50 -5.14
CA LYS A 166 -3.42 -23.88 -4.88
C LYS A 166 -2.20 -24.26 -5.76
N SER A 167 -1.63 -23.30 -6.45
CA SER A 167 -0.46 -23.43 -7.31
C SER A 167 0.78 -23.05 -6.51
N ARG A 168 1.78 -23.93 -6.53
CA ARG A 168 3.06 -23.67 -5.89
C ARG A 168 3.89 -22.60 -6.62
N LEU A 169 3.49 -22.25 -7.84
CA LEU A 169 4.25 -21.36 -8.71
C LEU A 169 3.45 -20.13 -9.10
N THR A 170 3.99 -18.97 -8.77
CA THR A 170 3.49 -17.66 -9.17
C THR A 170 4.61 -16.91 -9.90
N LEU A 171 4.25 -16.16 -10.94
CA LEU A 171 5.19 -15.30 -11.64
C LEU A 171 5.00 -13.86 -11.19
N VAL A 172 6.13 -13.18 -10.94
CA VAL A 172 6.16 -11.73 -10.73
C VAL A 172 6.95 -11.11 -11.87
N THR A 173 6.32 -10.21 -12.59
CA THR A 173 6.98 -9.40 -13.62
C THR A 173 7.14 -7.99 -13.10
N VAL A 174 8.35 -7.45 -13.14
CA VAL A 174 8.65 -6.04 -12.84
C VAL A 174 9.03 -5.37 -14.14
N CYS A 175 8.30 -4.32 -14.53
CA CYS A 175 8.56 -3.53 -15.73
C CYS A 175 8.82 -2.08 -15.32
N TYR A 176 9.92 -1.52 -15.79
CA TYR A 176 10.25 -0.11 -15.62
C TYR A 176 10.08 0.62 -16.95
N TYR A 177 9.19 1.59 -16.96
CA TYR A 177 8.93 2.51 -18.08
C TYR A 177 9.46 3.92 -17.75
N PRO A 178 9.57 4.82 -18.73
CA PRO A 178 10.06 6.19 -18.48
C PRO A 178 9.26 6.97 -17.43
N ASP A 179 7.96 6.71 -17.32
CA ASP A 179 7.02 7.44 -16.46
C ASP A 179 6.44 6.62 -15.30
N ARG A 180 6.68 5.30 -15.27
CA ARG A 180 6.08 4.41 -14.28
C ARG A 180 6.84 3.11 -14.06
N VAL A 181 6.56 2.48 -12.94
CA VAL A 181 6.96 1.11 -12.64
C VAL A 181 5.69 0.27 -12.49
N ILE A 182 5.66 -0.90 -13.14
CA ILE A 182 4.55 -1.86 -13.05
C ILE A 182 5.09 -3.15 -12.44
N VAL A 183 4.43 -3.63 -11.38
CA VAL A 183 4.66 -4.96 -10.82
C VAL A 183 3.43 -5.81 -11.05
N GLN A 184 3.56 -6.87 -11.83
CA GLN A 184 2.46 -7.79 -12.11
C GLN A 184 2.70 -9.13 -11.43
N VAL A 185 1.73 -9.58 -10.63
CA VAL A 185 1.71 -10.90 -9.99
C VAL A 185 0.69 -11.76 -10.72
N SER A 186 1.14 -12.90 -11.24
CA SER A 186 0.30 -13.80 -12.06
C SER A 186 0.32 -15.21 -11.48
N ASP A 187 -0.85 -15.76 -11.20
CA ASP A 187 -1.05 -17.15 -10.77
C ASP A 187 -1.80 -17.98 -11.83
N ASN A 188 -1.89 -19.29 -11.61
CA ASN A 188 -2.64 -20.24 -12.42
C ASN A 188 -3.79 -20.89 -11.62
N GLY A 189 -4.37 -20.17 -10.66
CA GLY A 189 -5.45 -20.66 -9.80
C GLY A 189 -6.82 -20.66 -10.51
N CYS A 190 -7.88 -20.68 -9.70
CA CYS A 190 -9.27 -20.70 -10.19
C CYS A 190 -9.71 -19.38 -10.86
N GLY A 191 -8.86 -18.34 -10.81
CA GLY A 191 -9.18 -17.02 -11.34
C GLY A 191 -10.06 -16.19 -10.39
N TYR A 192 -9.81 -14.90 -10.36
CA TYR A 192 -10.62 -13.93 -9.63
C TYR A 192 -10.71 -12.62 -10.43
N GLN A 193 -11.92 -12.13 -10.63
CA GLN A 193 -12.17 -10.86 -11.30
C GLN A 193 -12.95 -9.94 -10.36
N LEU A 194 -12.42 -8.76 -10.09
CA LEU A 194 -13.19 -7.68 -9.45
C LEU A 194 -14.21 -7.14 -10.46
N ARG A 195 -15.49 -7.21 -10.11
CA ARG A 195 -16.51 -6.45 -10.83
C ARG A 195 -16.33 -4.98 -10.45
N ALA A 196 -16.43 -4.08 -11.43
CA ALA A 196 -16.18 -2.64 -11.29
C ALA A 196 -16.96 -1.96 -10.14
N ASN A 197 -18.03 -2.57 -9.64
CA ASN A 197 -18.91 -2.05 -8.58
C ASN A 197 -18.89 -2.89 -7.29
N GLU A 198 -18.01 -3.86 -7.14
CA GLU A 198 -17.93 -4.64 -5.91
C GLU A 198 -17.26 -3.83 -4.80
N LYS A 199 -18.07 -3.16 -3.97
CA LYS A 199 -17.63 -2.72 -2.65
C LYS A 199 -17.29 -3.98 -1.83
N PRO A 200 -16.14 -4.02 -1.15
CA PRO A 200 -15.83 -5.14 -0.26
C PRO A 200 -16.97 -5.30 0.74
N LYS A 201 -17.62 -6.45 0.75
CA LYS A 201 -18.70 -6.74 1.70
C LYS A 201 -18.12 -6.65 3.12
N THR A 202 -18.64 -5.72 3.90
CA THR A 202 -18.44 -5.63 5.34
C THR A 202 -19.18 -6.79 5.98
N SER A 203 -18.53 -7.91 6.24
CA SER A 203 -19.06 -8.97 7.09
C SER A 203 -18.07 -9.28 8.22
N THR A 204 -18.62 -9.50 9.39
CA THR A 204 -17.94 -9.65 10.69
C THR A 204 -17.24 -11.01 10.86
N ASP A 205 -17.12 -11.81 9.82
CA ASP A 205 -16.56 -13.17 9.87
C ASP A 205 -15.17 -13.28 9.23
N MET A 206 -14.42 -14.32 9.54
CA MET A 206 -13.04 -14.65 9.12
C MET A 206 -12.72 -14.56 7.61
N LYS A 207 -13.69 -14.20 6.76
CA LYS A 207 -13.52 -13.81 5.35
C LYS A 207 -12.97 -12.38 5.16
N LEU A 208 -12.75 -11.66 6.24
CA LEU A 208 -12.25 -10.25 6.26
C LEU A 208 -10.82 -10.07 5.74
N GLU A 209 -10.00 -11.12 5.71
CA GLU A 209 -8.61 -10.98 5.22
C GLU A 209 -8.56 -10.65 3.72
N ARG A 210 -9.46 -11.21 2.90
CA ARG A 210 -9.49 -10.98 1.44
C ARG A 210 -9.72 -9.52 1.03
N GLY A 211 -10.62 -8.82 1.74
CA GLY A 211 -10.91 -7.41 1.44
C GLY A 211 -9.81 -6.45 1.92
N ARG A 212 -9.02 -6.86 2.90
CA ARG A 212 -7.93 -6.05 3.47
C ARG A 212 -6.77 -5.91 2.52
N GLY A 213 -6.31 -7.00 1.90
CA GLY A 213 -5.16 -7.00 0.98
C GLY A 213 -5.39 -6.11 -0.25
N ILE A 214 -6.58 -6.20 -0.89
CA ILE A 214 -6.91 -5.34 -2.05
C ILE A 214 -6.98 -3.86 -1.65
N LYS A 215 -7.59 -3.55 -0.50
CA LYS A 215 -7.66 -2.19 0.01
C LYS A 215 -6.27 -1.64 0.30
N LEU A 216 -5.40 -2.48 0.85
CA LEU A 216 -4.02 -2.14 1.14
C LEU A 216 -3.23 -1.87 -0.14
N MET A 217 -3.29 -2.76 -1.14
CA MET A 217 -2.66 -2.55 -2.45
C MET A 217 -3.07 -1.21 -3.06
N ARG A 218 -4.37 -0.86 -3.01
CA ARG A 218 -4.89 0.42 -3.52
C ARG A 218 -4.45 1.65 -2.73
N MET A 219 -3.99 1.49 -1.49
CA MET A 219 -3.42 2.58 -0.69
C MET A 219 -1.95 2.81 -0.99
N LEU A 220 -1.24 1.79 -1.48
CA LEU A 220 0.21 1.79 -1.67
C LEU A 220 0.61 2.05 -3.13
N ALA A 221 -0.17 1.56 -4.09
CA ALA A 221 0.02 1.79 -5.52
C ALA A 221 -0.88 2.92 -6.03
N ASP A 222 -0.48 3.59 -7.12
CA ASP A 222 -1.31 4.63 -7.76
C ASP A 222 -2.47 4.02 -8.54
N GLU A 223 -2.27 2.80 -9.11
CA GLU A 223 -3.32 2.02 -9.73
C GLU A 223 -3.17 0.54 -9.41
N VAL A 224 -4.31 -0.14 -9.23
CA VAL A 224 -4.39 -1.60 -9.04
C VAL A 224 -5.44 -2.15 -9.99
N SER A 225 -5.02 -2.97 -10.92
CA SER A 225 -5.92 -3.74 -11.80
C SER A 225 -5.84 -5.22 -11.49
N ILE A 226 -6.99 -5.89 -11.50
CA ILE A 226 -7.11 -7.34 -11.27
C ILE A 226 -7.93 -7.92 -12.39
N SER A 227 -7.35 -8.84 -13.13
CA SER A 227 -7.98 -9.47 -14.29
C SER A 227 -7.82 -11.00 -14.26
N MET A 228 -8.77 -11.69 -14.88
CA MET A 228 -8.60 -13.11 -15.19
C MET A 228 -7.72 -13.25 -16.43
N LYS A 229 -6.88 -14.26 -16.44
CA LYS A 229 -6.09 -14.60 -17.62
C LYS A 229 -6.98 -15.12 -18.76
N SER A 230 -6.51 -14.96 -19.98
CA SER A 230 -7.13 -15.55 -21.17
C SER A 230 -7.29 -17.06 -20.96
N GLY A 231 -8.55 -17.57 -21.12
CA GLY A 231 -8.87 -18.97 -20.85
C GLY A 231 -9.53 -19.25 -19.50
N GLY A 232 -9.81 -18.21 -18.68
CA GLY A 232 -10.62 -18.32 -17.46
C GLY A 232 -9.93 -18.98 -16.26
N LYS A 233 -8.65 -19.30 -16.36
CA LYS A 233 -7.85 -19.87 -15.27
C LYS A 233 -6.71 -18.94 -14.89
N GLY A 234 -6.59 -18.66 -13.58
CA GLY A 234 -5.56 -17.78 -13.02
C GLY A 234 -5.95 -16.31 -12.98
N THR A 235 -5.25 -15.59 -12.13
CA THR A 235 -5.43 -14.15 -11.91
C THR A 235 -4.14 -13.42 -12.27
N ALA A 236 -4.27 -12.20 -12.77
CA ALA A 236 -3.19 -11.26 -12.90
C ALA A 236 -3.53 -10.00 -12.09
N VAL A 237 -2.71 -9.68 -11.11
CA VAL A 237 -2.77 -8.44 -10.32
C VAL A 237 -1.67 -7.54 -10.83
N SER A 238 -2.01 -6.36 -11.34
CA SER A 238 -1.06 -5.34 -11.79
C SER A 238 -1.10 -4.14 -10.85
N LEU A 239 0.07 -3.76 -10.36
CA LEU A 239 0.31 -2.64 -9.45
C LEU A 239 1.14 -1.61 -10.21
N THR A 240 0.63 -0.41 -10.38
CA THR A 240 1.33 0.68 -11.07
C THR A 240 1.70 1.78 -10.09
N LYS A 241 2.94 2.25 -10.19
CA LYS A 241 3.45 3.42 -9.48
C LYS A 241 4.01 4.40 -10.50
N MET A 242 3.48 5.63 -10.51
CA MET A 242 3.97 6.70 -11.37
C MET A 242 5.29 7.25 -10.82
N ILE A 243 6.20 7.57 -11.71
CA ILE A 243 7.45 8.25 -11.38
C ILE A 243 7.19 9.75 -11.46
N ASP A 244 7.27 10.44 -10.31
CA ASP A 244 7.17 11.88 -10.29
C ASP A 244 8.49 12.46 -10.85
N ASN A 245 8.47 12.91 -12.11
CA ASN A 245 9.59 13.71 -12.67
C ASN A 245 9.65 15.03 -11.88
N LYS A 246 10.63 15.12 -10.97
CA LYS A 246 10.96 16.35 -10.26
C LYS A 246 11.69 17.32 -11.16
#